data_e875bba342976336abbac37a482579e4
#
_entry.id   e875bba342976336abbac37a482579e4
#
_cell.length_a   1.000
_cell.length_b   1.000
_cell.length_c   1.000
_cell.angle_alpha   90.00
_cell.angle_beta   90.00
_cell.angle_gamma   90.00
#
_symmetry.space_group_name_H-M   'P 1'
#
loop_
_entity.id
_entity.type
_entity.pdbx_description
1 polymer ?
#
loop_
_entity_poly.entity_id
_entity_poly.type
_entity_poly.pdbx_seq_one_letter_code
_entity_poly.pdbx_strand_id
1 'polypeptide(L)'
;PDAQIVVMKVFGNNGGAYFSDIMAAMEDAMMLGCDSVNISIGSAAGFSRDEQAIQQVFDRICNTDIVVSIAAGNDYNAGYGNTTGTNANLTSNPDNGILASPGSYSSATTVASLNNAAEYFTVGEKNLTFTDSATSDATKFLKNFAAGKSLEFVPVGNYGASKDDFEKADVRGKIALVQRGGKITFTAKQENAQAAGAAGVIVYNNMDGTTSMKINDGAGYIPCISVSKAAGEYMVSQYEAGTKILTIGEGKSKDNLTMSSFSSWGCTPSLNLKP
;
A
#
# COMPACT_ATOMS: atom_id res chain seq x y z
N PRO A 1 16.61 -1.68 -19.51
CA PRO A 1 16.20 -0.36 -19.97
C PRO A 1 17.41 0.57 -19.89
N ASP A 2 17.59 1.38 -20.93
CA ASP A 2 18.74 2.28 -21.05
C ASP A 2 18.41 3.71 -20.58
N ALA A 3 17.38 3.86 -19.76
CA ALA A 3 16.96 5.14 -19.21
C ALA A 3 18.03 5.68 -18.24
N GLN A 4 18.38 6.96 -18.42
CA GLN A 4 19.25 7.68 -17.50
C GLN A 4 18.40 8.36 -16.42
N ILE A 5 18.82 8.26 -15.17
CA ILE A 5 18.10 8.85 -14.04
C ILE A 5 18.92 10.03 -13.50
N VAL A 6 18.30 11.20 -13.47
CA VAL A 6 18.82 12.40 -12.82
C VAL A 6 18.07 12.59 -11.51
N VAL A 7 18.78 12.64 -10.39
CA VAL A 7 18.21 12.78 -9.06
C VAL A 7 18.34 14.22 -8.59
N MET A 8 17.22 14.89 -8.34
CA MET A 8 17.13 16.24 -7.81
C MET A 8 16.77 16.19 -6.31
N LYS A 9 17.72 16.51 -5.44
CA LYS A 9 17.48 16.54 -3.98
C LYS A 9 16.92 17.89 -3.59
N VAL A 10 15.62 17.96 -3.31
CA VAL A 10 14.92 19.19 -2.90
C VAL A 10 14.62 19.26 -1.40
N PHE A 11 14.82 18.18 -0.65
CA PHE A 11 14.65 18.18 0.80
C PHE A 11 15.93 18.62 1.51
N GLY A 12 15.78 19.54 2.44
CA GLY A 12 16.85 19.92 3.38
C GLY A 12 17.16 18.81 4.39
N ASN A 13 18.26 18.97 5.13
CA ASN A 13 18.68 18.01 6.16
C ASN A 13 17.66 17.87 7.32
N ASN A 14 16.81 18.86 7.53
CA ASN A 14 15.78 18.88 8.55
C ASN A 14 14.39 18.42 8.05
N GLY A 15 14.32 17.83 6.86
CA GLY A 15 13.12 17.14 6.38
C GLY A 15 12.06 18.01 5.73
N GLY A 16 12.33 19.26 5.37
CA GLY A 16 11.42 20.13 4.60
C GLY A 16 11.87 20.35 3.16
N ALA A 17 10.93 20.54 2.25
CA ALA A 17 11.17 21.05 0.90
C ALA A 17 10.44 22.38 0.74
N TYR A 18 11.13 23.37 0.17
CA TYR A 18 10.50 24.62 -0.22
C TYR A 18 10.05 24.56 -1.68
N PHE A 19 8.97 25.21 -2.02
CA PHE A 19 8.50 25.28 -3.40
C PHE A 19 9.55 25.88 -4.34
N SER A 20 10.34 26.85 -3.88
CA SER A 20 11.47 27.41 -4.62
C SER A 20 12.48 26.34 -5.06
N ASP A 21 12.77 25.37 -4.19
CA ASP A 21 13.73 24.32 -4.48
C ASP A 21 13.15 23.31 -5.50
N ILE A 22 11.85 23.03 -5.40
CA ILE A 22 11.14 22.20 -6.38
C ILE A 22 11.11 22.89 -7.74
N MET A 23 10.82 24.18 -7.80
CA MET A 23 10.81 24.95 -9.05
C MET A 23 12.20 25.01 -9.69
N ALA A 24 13.25 25.25 -8.90
CA ALA A 24 14.62 25.25 -9.40
C ALA A 24 15.01 23.88 -9.98
N ALA A 25 14.65 22.79 -9.30
CA ALA A 25 14.88 21.44 -9.80
C ALA A 25 14.12 21.16 -11.11
N MET A 26 12.92 21.70 -11.27
CA MET A 26 12.17 21.58 -12.53
C MET A 26 12.84 22.37 -13.68
N GLU A 27 13.35 23.58 -13.41
CA GLU A 27 14.10 24.36 -14.38
C GLU A 27 15.41 23.65 -14.75
N ASP A 28 16.13 23.06 -13.80
CA ASP A 28 17.32 22.26 -14.05
C ASP A 28 17.00 21.03 -14.93
N ALA A 29 15.88 20.36 -14.70
CA ALA A 29 15.44 19.24 -15.51
C ALA A 29 15.18 19.65 -16.97
N MET A 30 14.59 20.85 -17.18
CA MET A 30 14.42 21.41 -18.53
C MET A 30 15.78 21.70 -19.20
N MET A 31 16.70 22.30 -18.46
CA MET A 31 18.02 22.65 -18.98
C MET A 31 18.85 21.41 -19.33
N LEU A 32 18.68 20.33 -18.58
CA LEU A 32 19.33 19.05 -18.81
C LEU A 32 18.70 18.23 -19.95
N GLY A 33 17.57 18.67 -20.47
CA GLY A 33 16.84 17.97 -21.55
C GLY A 33 16.21 16.66 -21.10
N CYS A 34 15.68 16.62 -19.88
CA CYS A 34 14.94 15.45 -19.40
C CYS A 34 13.63 15.26 -20.19
N ASP A 35 13.30 14.02 -20.55
CA ASP A 35 12.05 13.68 -21.24
C ASP A 35 10.85 13.63 -20.28
N SER A 36 11.11 13.33 -19.00
CA SER A 36 10.05 13.24 -17.98
C SER A 36 10.54 13.65 -16.59
N VAL A 37 9.64 14.18 -15.79
CA VAL A 37 9.87 14.54 -14.39
C VAL A 37 8.82 13.86 -13.51
N ASN A 38 9.26 13.17 -12.45
CA ASN A 38 8.40 12.63 -11.43
C ASN A 38 8.55 13.39 -10.12
N ILE A 39 7.43 13.88 -9.57
CA ILE A 39 7.39 14.64 -8.32
C ILE A 39 6.51 13.87 -7.33
N SER A 40 7.14 13.04 -6.49
CA SER A 40 6.48 12.31 -5.40
C SER A 40 6.53 13.08 -4.09
N ILE A 41 6.15 14.35 -4.15
CA ILE A 41 6.15 15.29 -3.03
C ILE A 41 4.84 16.05 -3.06
N GLY A 42 4.30 16.35 -1.88
CA GLY A 42 3.10 17.16 -1.80
C GLY A 42 2.82 17.66 -0.39
N SER A 43 2.04 18.72 -0.32
CA SER A 43 1.45 19.26 0.90
C SER A 43 -0.03 19.02 0.87
N ALA A 44 -0.58 18.44 1.93
CA ALA A 44 -2.00 18.19 2.07
C ALA A 44 -2.82 19.48 1.93
N ALA A 45 -4.01 19.38 1.33
CA ALA A 45 -4.95 20.50 1.17
C ALA A 45 -4.33 21.75 0.52
N GLY A 46 -3.61 21.55 -0.57
CA GLY A 46 -2.74 22.52 -1.19
C GLY A 46 -3.41 23.72 -1.85
N PHE A 47 -3.95 24.60 -1.04
CA PHE A 47 -4.33 25.95 -1.48
C PHE A 47 -3.37 26.93 -0.84
N SER A 48 -2.55 27.61 -1.63
CA SER A 48 -1.74 28.71 -1.15
C SER A 48 -2.17 30.03 -1.80
N ARG A 49 -1.96 31.13 -1.09
CA ARG A 49 -2.24 32.46 -1.64
C ARG A 49 -1.31 32.84 -2.79
N ASP A 50 -0.18 32.17 -2.92
CA ASP A 50 0.87 32.45 -3.91
C ASP A 50 0.81 31.50 -5.12
N GLU A 51 -0.34 30.85 -5.33
CA GLU A 51 -0.52 29.85 -6.40
C GLU A 51 -0.26 30.36 -7.79
N GLN A 52 -0.52 31.63 -8.09
CA GLN A 52 -0.35 32.15 -9.44
C GLN A 52 1.10 32.09 -9.92
N ALA A 53 2.07 32.44 -9.09
CA ALA A 53 3.47 32.41 -9.46
C ALA A 53 3.96 30.97 -9.66
N ILE A 54 3.56 30.07 -8.77
CA ILE A 54 3.89 28.66 -8.84
C ILE A 54 3.20 28.01 -10.04
N GLN A 55 1.91 28.30 -10.24
CA GLN A 55 1.15 27.82 -11.40
C GLN A 55 1.81 28.22 -12.72
N GLN A 56 2.31 29.46 -12.84
CA GLN A 56 3.01 29.92 -14.04
C GLN A 56 4.29 29.14 -14.34
N VAL A 57 5.03 28.71 -13.33
CA VAL A 57 6.22 27.87 -13.52
C VAL A 57 5.81 26.48 -13.98
N PHE A 58 4.80 25.87 -13.34
CA PHE A 58 4.25 24.61 -13.77
C PHE A 58 3.66 24.66 -15.17
N ASP A 59 2.94 25.71 -15.51
CA ASP A 59 2.39 25.92 -16.86
C ASP A 59 3.52 26.00 -17.89
N ARG A 60 4.61 26.66 -17.55
CA ARG A 60 5.76 26.80 -18.46
C ARG A 60 6.40 25.45 -18.77
N ILE A 61 6.68 24.64 -17.75
CA ILE A 61 7.29 23.32 -17.95
C ILE A 61 6.31 22.33 -18.61
N CYS A 62 5.06 22.34 -18.21
CA CYS A 62 4.04 21.46 -18.79
C CYS A 62 3.65 21.84 -20.25
N ASN A 63 4.02 23.02 -20.71
CA ASN A 63 3.91 23.44 -22.11
C ASN A 63 5.16 23.09 -22.94
N THR A 64 6.14 22.41 -22.38
CA THR A 64 7.26 21.80 -23.12
C THR A 64 6.91 20.34 -23.48
N ASP A 65 7.82 19.66 -24.17
CA ASP A 65 7.66 18.23 -24.48
C ASP A 65 7.96 17.30 -23.27
N ILE A 66 8.18 17.88 -22.08
CA ILE A 66 8.49 17.13 -20.85
C ILE A 66 7.19 16.64 -20.20
N VAL A 67 7.11 15.33 -19.94
CA VAL A 67 5.98 14.76 -19.19
C VAL A 67 6.21 14.98 -17.69
N VAL A 68 5.33 15.77 -17.05
CA VAL A 68 5.41 16.03 -15.60
C VAL A 68 4.33 15.24 -14.87
N SER A 69 4.76 14.27 -14.07
CA SER A 69 3.89 13.43 -13.24
C SER A 69 4.02 13.80 -11.78
N ILE A 70 2.91 14.10 -11.11
CA ILE A 70 2.87 14.56 -9.72
C ILE A 70 1.93 13.69 -8.90
N ALA A 71 2.34 13.30 -7.69
CA ALA A 71 1.50 12.53 -6.80
C ALA A 71 0.24 13.31 -6.39
N ALA A 72 -0.91 12.63 -6.37
CA ALA A 72 -2.17 13.20 -5.89
C ALA A 72 -2.16 13.49 -4.38
N GLY A 73 -1.36 12.75 -3.62
CA GLY A 73 -1.27 12.80 -2.17
C GLY A 73 -1.79 11.54 -1.48
N ASN A 74 -1.60 11.48 -0.17
CA ASN A 74 -1.92 10.32 0.67
C ASN A 74 -2.95 10.64 1.76
N ASP A 75 -3.67 11.74 1.64
CA ASP A 75 -4.57 12.24 2.68
C ASP A 75 -6.04 11.84 2.45
N TYR A 76 -6.24 11.00 1.45
CA TYR A 76 -7.53 10.43 1.07
C TYR A 76 -8.58 11.51 0.74
N ASN A 77 -9.37 11.95 1.70
CA ASN A 77 -10.60 12.70 1.45
C ASN A 77 -10.64 14.08 2.11
N ALA A 78 -9.68 14.45 2.89
CA ALA A 78 -9.76 15.78 3.45
C ALA A 78 -8.44 16.16 4.01
N GLY A 79 -7.79 16.96 3.55
CA GLY A 79 -6.58 17.37 4.06
C GLY A 79 -6.44 17.26 5.56
N TYR A 80 -6.75 18.20 6.26
CA TYR A 80 -6.42 18.30 7.68
C TYR A 80 -7.12 17.25 8.57
N GLY A 81 -6.33 16.43 9.27
CA GLY A 81 -6.80 15.50 10.30
C GLY A 81 -6.96 14.05 9.87
N ASN A 82 -6.81 13.73 8.59
CA ASN A 82 -6.94 12.34 8.13
C ASN A 82 -5.65 11.52 8.28
N THR A 83 -4.55 12.14 8.62
CA THR A 83 -3.26 11.50 8.88
C THR A 83 -3.31 10.50 10.05
N THR A 84 -4.34 10.59 10.89
CA THR A 84 -4.57 9.65 11.98
C THR A 84 -5.37 8.40 11.57
N GLY A 85 -5.89 8.34 10.35
CA GLY A 85 -6.74 7.24 9.89
C GLY A 85 -8.09 7.13 10.60
N THR A 86 -8.49 8.20 11.32
CA THR A 86 -9.74 8.19 12.10
C THR A 86 -10.94 8.69 11.31
N ASN A 87 -10.72 9.36 10.19
CA ASN A 87 -11.81 9.83 9.34
C ASN A 87 -12.33 8.68 8.46
N ALA A 88 -13.62 8.45 8.53
CA ALA A 88 -14.28 7.45 7.71
C ALA A 88 -14.18 7.83 6.22
N ASN A 89 -14.14 6.82 5.38
CA ASN A 89 -14.26 7.00 3.94
C ASN A 89 -15.63 7.61 3.63
N LEU A 90 -15.63 8.84 3.17
CA LEU A 90 -16.84 9.57 2.78
C LEU A 90 -17.06 9.47 1.27
N THR A 91 -16.99 8.27 0.71
CA THR A 91 -17.26 8.05 -0.72
C THR A 91 -18.64 8.56 -1.15
N SER A 92 -19.57 8.70 -0.20
CA SER A 92 -20.86 9.35 -0.40
C SER A 92 -20.78 10.89 -0.46
N ASN A 93 -19.63 11.47 -0.11
CA ASN A 93 -19.42 12.91 -0.15
C ASN A 93 -18.10 13.23 -0.90
N PRO A 94 -18.14 13.30 -2.24
CA PRO A 94 -16.96 13.55 -3.07
C PRO A 94 -16.33 14.94 -2.85
N ASP A 95 -17.03 15.85 -2.20
CA ASP A 95 -16.53 17.22 -1.94
C ASP A 95 -15.38 17.25 -0.91
N ASN A 96 -15.15 16.15 -0.22
CA ASN A 96 -14.07 16.04 0.76
C ASN A 96 -12.73 15.56 0.17
N GLY A 97 -12.69 15.18 -1.08
CA GLY A 97 -11.44 14.82 -1.75
C GLY A 97 -10.62 16.05 -2.07
N ILE A 98 -9.42 16.18 -1.50
CA ILE A 98 -8.51 17.28 -1.79
C ILE A 98 -7.18 16.74 -2.26
N LEU A 99 -6.79 17.18 -3.46
CA LEU A 99 -5.47 16.90 -4.00
C LEU A 99 -4.38 17.63 -3.21
N ALA A 100 -3.24 16.98 -3.05
CA ALA A 100 -2.07 17.64 -2.52
C ALA A 100 -1.48 18.60 -3.55
N SER A 101 -0.98 19.75 -3.11
CA SER A 101 -0.18 20.64 -3.95
C SER A 101 1.25 20.09 -4.06
N PRO A 102 1.89 20.05 -5.25
CA PRO A 102 1.50 20.69 -6.51
C PRO A 102 0.63 19.85 -7.45
N GLY A 103 0.20 18.66 -7.07
CA GLY A 103 -0.73 17.83 -7.88
C GLY A 103 -2.05 18.52 -8.20
N SER A 104 -2.45 19.51 -7.40
CA SER A 104 -3.65 20.33 -7.61
C SER A 104 -3.56 21.31 -8.79
N TYR A 105 -2.38 21.58 -9.34
CA TYR A 105 -2.24 22.49 -10.47
C TYR A 105 -2.80 21.90 -11.76
N SER A 106 -3.52 22.73 -12.53
CA SER A 106 -4.29 22.27 -13.69
C SER A 106 -3.44 21.70 -14.82
N SER A 107 -2.24 22.23 -15.01
CA SER A 107 -1.33 21.85 -16.09
C SER A 107 -0.58 20.53 -15.85
N ALA A 108 -0.47 20.09 -14.60
CA ALA A 108 0.25 18.87 -14.27
C ALA A 108 -0.57 17.59 -14.49
N THR A 109 0.09 16.50 -14.83
CA THR A 109 -0.49 15.16 -14.77
C THR A 109 -0.48 14.68 -13.34
N THR A 110 -1.64 14.60 -12.71
CA THR A 110 -1.77 14.14 -11.33
C THR A 110 -2.00 12.63 -11.30
N VAL A 111 -1.25 11.93 -10.47
CA VAL A 111 -1.27 10.47 -10.40
C VAL A 111 -1.79 10.02 -9.06
N ALA A 112 -2.94 9.37 -9.06
CA ALA A 112 -3.52 8.71 -7.89
C ALA A 112 -3.04 7.26 -7.79
N SER A 113 -3.25 6.67 -6.62
CA SER A 113 -2.94 5.27 -6.37
C SER A 113 -4.18 4.40 -6.58
N LEU A 114 -4.01 3.38 -7.42
CA LEU A 114 -5.00 2.32 -7.64
C LEU A 114 -4.51 1.02 -7.00
N ASN A 115 -5.40 0.31 -6.32
CA ASN A 115 -5.14 -1.06 -5.92
C ASN A 115 -5.04 -1.93 -7.17
N ASN A 116 -3.90 -2.55 -7.36
CA ASN A 116 -3.67 -3.37 -8.55
C ASN A 116 -4.29 -4.76 -8.39
N ALA A 117 -4.48 -5.45 -9.52
CA ALA A 117 -4.80 -6.87 -9.50
C ALA A 117 -3.75 -7.63 -8.68
N ALA A 118 -4.18 -8.32 -7.64
CA ALA A 118 -3.31 -9.00 -6.70
C ALA A 118 -3.59 -10.51 -6.68
N GLU A 119 -2.61 -11.27 -6.28
CA GLU A 119 -2.74 -12.68 -5.96
C GLU A 119 -3.75 -12.86 -4.82
N TYR A 120 -4.49 -13.95 -4.83
CA TYR A 120 -5.57 -14.17 -3.89
C TYR A 120 -5.71 -15.64 -3.49
N PHE A 121 -6.42 -15.86 -2.43
CA PHE A 121 -7.02 -17.13 -2.04
C PHE A 121 -8.49 -16.91 -1.69
N THR A 122 -9.29 -17.96 -1.77
CA THR A 122 -10.72 -17.92 -1.47
C THR A 122 -10.98 -18.51 -0.10
N VAL A 123 -11.83 -17.84 0.70
CA VAL A 123 -12.38 -18.36 1.95
C VAL A 123 -13.89 -18.19 1.91
N GLY A 124 -14.64 -19.28 2.05
CA GLY A 124 -16.06 -19.26 1.79
C GLY A 124 -16.33 -18.79 0.36
N GLU A 125 -17.10 -17.71 0.21
CA GLU A 125 -17.48 -17.15 -1.10
C GLU A 125 -16.63 -15.97 -1.54
N LYS A 126 -15.62 -15.55 -0.73
CA LYS A 126 -14.83 -14.33 -1.00
C LYS A 126 -13.42 -14.62 -1.45
N ASN A 127 -13.00 -13.90 -2.47
CA ASN A 127 -11.60 -13.77 -2.84
C ASN A 127 -10.91 -12.74 -1.94
N LEU A 128 -9.87 -13.16 -1.27
CA LEU A 128 -9.07 -12.33 -0.36
C LEU A 128 -7.68 -12.15 -0.96
N THR A 129 -7.36 -10.95 -1.34
CA THR A 129 -6.05 -10.62 -1.89
C THR A 129 -5.01 -10.47 -0.78
N PHE A 130 -3.76 -10.74 -1.12
CA PHE A 130 -2.66 -10.67 -0.18
C PHE A 130 -1.45 -9.94 -0.76
N THR A 131 -0.55 -9.51 0.13
CA THR A 131 0.76 -9.00 -0.21
C THR A 131 1.81 -10.01 0.21
N ASP A 132 2.62 -10.46 -0.74
CA ASP A 132 3.79 -11.31 -0.50
C ASP A 132 5.04 -10.43 -0.50
N SER A 133 5.69 -10.33 0.66
CA SER A 133 6.92 -9.54 0.84
C SER A 133 8.19 -10.34 0.57
N ALA A 134 8.08 -11.65 0.26
CA ALA A 134 9.21 -12.50 -0.06
C ALA A 134 9.84 -12.10 -1.41
N THR A 135 11.15 -12.14 -1.49
CA THR A 135 11.93 -11.98 -2.73
C THR A 135 12.45 -13.30 -3.25
N SER A 136 12.70 -14.24 -2.34
CA SER A 136 13.15 -15.60 -2.66
C SER A 136 11.99 -16.51 -3.03
N ASP A 137 12.11 -17.25 -4.12
CA ASP A 137 11.13 -18.28 -4.51
C ASP A 137 10.93 -19.36 -3.44
N ALA A 138 11.93 -19.58 -2.58
CA ALA A 138 11.84 -20.55 -1.49
C ALA A 138 10.78 -20.18 -0.43
N THR A 139 10.52 -18.88 -0.24
CA THR A 139 9.54 -18.37 0.74
C THR A 139 8.31 -17.73 0.10
N LYS A 140 8.26 -17.55 -1.22
CA LYS A 140 7.07 -17.05 -1.89
C LYS A 140 5.88 -17.98 -1.70
N PHE A 141 4.76 -17.41 -1.32
CA PHE A 141 3.54 -18.14 -0.98
C PHE A 141 3.06 -19.02 -2.14
N LEU A 142 2.91 -18.48 -3.33
CA LEU A 142 2.45 -19.23 -4.50
C LEU A 142 3.50 -20.17 -5.11
N LYS A 143 4.74 -20.10 -4.68
CA LYS A 143 5.76 -21.10 -5.03
C LYS A 143 5.69 -22.33 -4.12
N ASN A 144 5.22 -22.14 -2.89
CA ASN A 144 5.05 -23.21 -1.93
C ASN A 144 3.65 -23.84 -1.98
N PHE A 145 2.65 -23.08 -2.41
CA PHE A 145 1.26 -23.53 -2.48
C PHE A 145 0.69 -23.27 -3.87
N ALA A 146 0.52 -24.33 -4.64
CA ALA A 146 0.02 -24.24 -6.02
C ALA A 146 -1.42 -23.76 -6.09
N ALA A 147 -1.79 -23.13 -7.20
CA ALA A 147 -3.16 -22.75 -7.51
C ALA A 147 -4.12 -23.96 -7.40
N GLY A 148 -5.32 -23.72 -6.90
CA GLY A 148 -6.33 -24.74 -6.63
C GLY A 148 -6.10 -25.55 -5.35
N LYS A 149 -4.94 -25.42 -4.69
CA LYS A 149 -4.66 -26.15 -3.45
C LYS A 149 -5.51 -25.61 -2.31
N SER A 150 -6.18 -26.51 -1.61
CA SER A 150 -6.89 -26.21 -0.36
C SER A 150 -5.98 -26.41 0.84
N LEU A 151 -5.99 -25.47 1.78
CA LEU A 151 -5.18 -25.45 2.98
C LEU A 151 -6.07 -25.18 4.17
N GLU A 152 -5.87 -25.90 5.26
CA GLU A 152 -6.51 -25.55 6.53
C GLU A 152 -5.82 -24.34 7.14
N PHE A 153 -6.59 -23.40 7.69
CA PHE A 153 -6.06 -22.27 8.43
C PHE A 153 -6.65 -22.22 9.84
N VAL A 154 -5.91 -21.61 10.77
CA VAL A 154 -6.33 -21.49 12.16
C VAL A 154 -5.91 -20.14 12.75
N PRO A 155 -6.82 -19.40 13.40
CA PRO A 155 -6.51 -18.17 14.11
C PRO A 155 -5.63 -18.44 15.34
N VAL A 156 -4.64 -17.56 15.54
CA VAL A 156 -3.69 -17.63 16.68
C VAL A 156 -3.93 -16.41 17.56
N GLY A 157 -4.16 -16.65 18.83
CA GLY A 157 -4.34 -15.62 19.85
C GLY A 157 -3.04 -14.89 20.25
N ASN A 158 -3.17 -13.94 21.14
CA ASN A 158 -2.04 -13.23 21.79
C ASN A 158 -1.02 -12.66 20.79
N TYR A 159 -1.47 -12.27 19.60
CA TYR A 159 -0.62 -11.77 18.50
C TYR A 159 0.51 -12.73 18.07
N GLY A 160 0.47 -14.01 18.46
CA GLY A 160 1.55 -14.96 18.20
C GLY A 160 2.86 -14.55 18.87
N ALA A 161 2.81 -14.13 20.12
CA ALA A 161 3.95 -13.61 20.85
C ALA A 161 5.00 -14.69 21.18
N SER A 162 4.58 -15.94 21.25
CA SER A 162 5.44 -17.09 21.57
C SER A 162 5.08 -18.30 20.71
N LYS A 163 5.98 -19.27 20.67
CA LYS A 163 5.72 -20.59 20.07
C LYS A 163 4.49 -21.27 20.69
N ASP A 164 4.33 -21.13 22.01
CA ASP A 164 3.21 -21.75 22.75
C ASP A 164 1.83 -21.24 22.27
N ASP A 165 1.74 -19.99 21.82
CA ASP A 165 0.49 -19.44 21.28
C ASP A 165 0.08 -20.16 19.99
N PHE A 166 1.06 -20.52 19.16
CA PHE A 166 0.84 -21.31 17.95
C PHE A 166 0.57 -22.78 18.24
N GLU A 167 1.26 -23.36 19.22
CA GLU A 167 1.01 -24.76 19.64
C GLU A 167 -0.39 -24.94 20.23
N LYS A 168 -0.86 -23.98 21.05
CA LYS A 168 -2.23 -23.98 21.59
C LYS A 168 -3.30 -23.90 20.49
N ALA A 169 -3.00 -23.20 19.41
CA ALA A 169 -3.89 -23.10 18.25
C ALA A 169 -3.83 -24.37 17.34
N ASP A 170 -2.90 -25.28 17.57
CA ASP A 170 -2.67 -26.48 16.74
C ASP A 170 -2.41 -26.15 15.27
N VAL A 171 -1.38 -25.35 15.01
CA VAL A 171 -1.00 -24.89 13.67
C VAL A 171 -0.24 -25.91 12.83
N ARG A 172 0.09 -27.07 13.36
CA ARG A 172 0.95 -28.06 12.71
C ARG A 172 0.40 -28.47 11.34
N GLY A 173 1.18 -28.20 10.29
CA GLY A 173 0.81 -28.45 8.90
C GLY A 173 -0.27 -27.52 8.33
N LYS A 174 -0.72 -26.53 9.08
CA LYS A 174 -1.77 -25.58 8.69
C LYS A 174 -1.20 -24.18 8.43
N ILE A 175 -2.02 -23.31 7.91
CA ILE A 175 -1.72 -21.88 7.80
C ILE A 175 -2.12 -21.17 9.10
N ALA A 176 -1.17 -20.57 9.78
CA ALA A 176 -1.43 -19.78 10.97
C ALA A 176 -1.93 -18.38 10.59
N LEU A 177 -3.11 -17.98 11.07
CA LEU A 177 -3.67 -16.64 10.89
C LEU A 177 -3.43 -15.82 12.17
N VAL A 178 -2.62 -14.76 12.09
CA VAL A 178 -2.20 -13.98 13.27
C VAL A 178 -2.38 -12.48 13.05
N GLN A 179 -2.81 -11.76 14.07
CA GLN A 179 -2.95 -10.30 13.99
C GLN A 179 -1.60 -9.59 14.10
N ARG A 180 -1.41 -8.52 13.32
CA ARG A 180 -0.34 -7.54 13.53
C ARG A 180 -0.55 -6.85 14.89
N GLY A 181 0.49 -6.74 15.70
CA GLY A 181 0.42 -6.09 17.01
C GLY A 181 1.24 -6.76 18.06
N GLY A 182 0.95 -6.48 19.35
CA GLY A 182 1.63 -7.04 20.50
C GLY A 182 3.10 -6.61 20.65
N LYS A 183 3.58 -5.62 19.87
CA LYS A 183 5.00 -5.25 19.79
C LYS A 183 5.90 -6.40 19.29
N ILE A 184 5.33 -7.41 18.63
CA ILE A 184 6.03 -8.57 18.09
C ILE A 184 6.34 -8.30 16.60
N THR A 185 7.58 -8.51 16.20
CA THR A 185 8.01 -8.35 14.80
C THR A 185 7.41 -9.43 13.90
N PHE A 186 7.31 -9.15 12.60
CA PHE A 186 6.82 -10.15 11.64
C PHE A 186 7.75 -11.37 11.53
N THR A 187 9.07 -11.13 11.62
CA THR A 187 10.07 -12.21 11.68
C THR A 187 9.85 -13.11 12.88
N ALA A 188 9.63 -12.56 14.08
CA ALA A 188 9.36 -13.36 15.27
C ALA A 188 8.06 -14.16 15.18
N LYS A 189 7.00 -13.58 14.58
CA LYS A 189 5.76 -14.34 14.32
C LYS A 189 5.99 -15.51 13.37
N GLN A 190 6.76 -15.30 12.30
CA GLN A 190 7.14 -16.35 11.35
C GLN A 190 7.95 -17.45 12.01
N GLU A 191 8.96 -17.09 12.82
CA GLU A 191 9.81 -18.03 13.55
C GLU A 191 9.03 -18.86 14.58
N ASN A 192 8.16 -18.23 15.36
CA ASN A 192 7.30 -18.90 16.32
C ASN A 192 6.35 -19.88 15.65
N ALA A 193 5.73 -19.49 14.55
CA ALA A 193 4.84 -20.34 13.75
C ALA A 193 5.61 -21.54 13.18
N GLN A 194 6.77 -21.30 12.61
CA GLN A 194 7.65 -22.35 12.08
C GLN A 194 8.08 -23.33 13.15
N ALA A 195 8.48 -22.84 14.32
CA ALA A 195 8.87 -23.67 15.45
C ALA A 195 7.72 -24.53 15.99
N ALA A 196 6.47 -24.08 15.82
CA ALA A 196 5.25 -24.83 16.12
C ALA A 196 4.82 -25.78 14.98
N GLY A 197 5.53 -25.77 13.86
CA GLY A 197 5.27 -26.66 12.72
C GLY A 197 4.19 -26.18 11.75
N ALA A 198 3.88 -24.88 11.71
CA ALA A 198 2.97 -24.31 10.72
C ALA A 198 3.52 -24.49 9.30
N ALA A 199 2.64 -24.64 8.32
CA ALA A 199 3.00 -24.69 6.89
C ALA A 199 3.26 -23.31 6.30
N GLY A 200 2.67 -22.26 6.87
CA GLY A 200 2.83 -20.87 6.47
C GLY A 200 2.11 -19.94 7.44
N VAL A 201 2.31 -18.63 7.26
CA VAL A 201 1.70 -17.60 8.10
C VAL A 201 0.97 -16.57 7.26
N ILE A 202 -0.24 -16.23 7.67
CA ILE A 202 -0.98 -15.06 7.19
C ILE A 202 -1.07 -14.07 8.34
N VAL A 203 -0.46 -12.90 8.16
CA VAL A 203 -0.58 -11.80 9.11
C VAL A 203 -1.64 -10.82 8.63
N TYR A 204 -2.70 -10.63 9.39
CA TYR A 204 -3.66 -9.58 9.07
C TYR A 204 -3.34 -8.27 9.78
N ASN A 205 -3.53 -7.17 9.04
CA ASN A 205 -3.22 -5.84 9.57
C ASN A 205 -4.17 -5.48 10.73
N ASN A 206 -3.72 -4.60 11.61
CA ASN A 206 -4.52 -4.00 12.69
C ASN A 206 -5.05 -2.61 12.35
N MET A 207 -4.69 -2.11 11.16
CA MET A 207 -5.16 -0.86 10.56
C MET A 207 -5.74 -1.16 9.18
N ASP A 208 -6.49 -0.23 8.62
CA ASP A 208 -7.02 -0.39 7.27
C ASP A 208 -5.90 -0.53 6.23
N GLY A 209 -6.20 -1.27 5.17
CA GLY A 209 -5.24 -1.59 4.11
C GLY A 209 -4.30 -2.75 4.43
N THR A 210 -3.45 -3.07 3.46
CA THR A 210 -2.41 -4.11 3.57
C THR A 210 -1.12 -3.52 4.14
N THR A 211 -0.15 -4.37 4.47
CA THR A 211 1.15 -3.93 4.96
C THR A 211 2.28 -4.74 4.30
N SER A 212 3.34 -4.05 3.88
CA SER A 212 4.58 -4.72 3.56
C SER A 212 5.29 -5.14 4.85
N MET A 213 5.85 -6.33 4.85
CA MET A 213 6.45 -6.92 6.04
C MET A 213 7.93 -7.19 5.85
N LYS A 214 8.72 -6.92 6.88
CA LYS A 214 10.08 -7.48 6.96
C LYS A 214 9.95 -8.89 7.54
N ILE A 215 10.27 -9.90 6.73
CA ILE A 215 10.21 -11.32 7.07
C ILE A 215 11.59 -11.95 6.91
N ASN A 216 11.77 -13.14 7.46
CA ASN A 216 12.90 -14.00 7.09
C ASN A 216 12.60 -14.59 5.70
N ASP A 217 13.59 -14.53 4.81
CA ASP A 217 13.46 -14.86 3.41
C ASP A 217 14.57 -15.80 2.97
N GLY A 218 14.24 -16.80 2.16
CA GLY A 218 15.18 -17.79 1.65
C GLY A 218 14.89 -19.24 2.11
N ALA A 219 15.79 -20.14 1.75
CA ALA A 219 15.65 -21.56 2.06
C ALA A 219 15.62 -21.80 3.58
N GLY A 220 14.69 -22.62 4.01
CA GLY A 220 14.53 -22.99 5.43
C GLY A 220 13.50 -22.17 6.20
N TYR A 221 12.89 -21.16 5.58
CA TYR A 221 11.79 -20.39 6.18
C TYR A 221 10.45 -20.73 5.53
N ILE A 222 9.39 -20.75 6.35
CA ILE A 222 8.02 -20.94 5.85
C ILE A 222 7.49 -19.66 5.19
N PRO A 223 6.57 -19.75 4.20
CA PRO A 223 5.93 -18.58 3.60
C PRO A 223 5.20 -17.73 4.63
N CYS A 224 5.30 -16.39 4.47
CA CYS A 224 4.64 -15.42 5.33
C CYS A 224 4.10 -14.26 4.50
N ILE A 225 2.78 -14.12 4.44
CA ILE A 225 2.08 -13.09 3.67
C ILE A 225 1.23 -12.21 4.58
N SER A 226 0.84 -11.04 4.06
CA SER A 226 -0.09 -10.16 4.77
C SER A 226 -1.41 -9.98 4.01
N VAL A 227 -2.48 -9.80 4.76
CA VAL A 227 -3.81 -9.42 4.28
C VAL A 227 -4.28 -8.16 4.99
N SER A 228 -5.32 -7.53 4.44
CA SER A 228 -5.95 -6.37 5.08
C SER A 228 -6.60 -6.76 6.42
N LYS A 229 -6.86 -5.75 7.27
CA LYS A 229 -7.63 -5.94 8.51
C LYS A 229 -8.98 -6.60 8.24
N ALA A 230 -9.74 -6.05 7.29
CA ALA A 230 -11.06 -6.57 6.94
C ALA A 230 -11.02 -8.03 6.44
N ALA A 231 -9.98 -8.41 5.65
CA ALA A 231 -9.81 -9.79 5.21
C ALA A 231 -9.50 -10.73 6.38
N GLY A 232 -8.64 -10.31 7.31
CA GLY A 232 -8.31 -11.11 8.49
C GLY A 232 -9.49 -11.30 9.43
N GLU A 233 -10.23 -10.23 9.72
CA GLU A 233 -11.45 -10.29 10.54
C GLU A 233 -12.52 -11.18 9.89
N TYR A 234 -12.68 -11.09 8.56
CA TYR A 234 -13.54 -12.01 7.82
C TYR A 234 -13.09 -13.47 7.97
N MET A 235 -11.80 -13.76 7.83
CA MET A 235 -11.26 -15.12 8.02
C MET A 235 -11.54 -15.64 9.43
N VAL A 236 -11.35 -14.82 10.47
CA VAL A 236 -11.65 -15.19 11.85
C VAL A 236 -13.14 -15.54 11.99
N SER A 237 -14.04 -14.68 11.47
CA SER A 237 -15.48 -14.93 11.53
C SER A 237 -15.91 -16.21 10.78
N GLN A 238 -15.28 -16.47 9.63
CA GLN A 238 -15.53 -17.70 8.86
C GLN A 238 -15.04 -18.95 9.61
N TYR A 239 -13.87 -18.86 10.26
CA TYR A 239 -13.37 -19.95 11.09
C TYR A 239 -14.33 -20.29 12.23
N GLU A 240 -14.85 -19.29 12.94
CA GLU A 240 -15.83 -19.44 14.01
C GLU A 240 -17.16 -20.02 13.48
N ALA A 241 -17.54 -19.69 12.26
CA ALA A 241 -18.69 -20.25 11.56
C ALA A 241 -18.48 -21.68 11.01
N GLY A 242 -17.26 -22.24 11.16
CA GLY A 242 -16.92 -23.60 10.73
C GLY A 242 -16.19 -23.70 9.39
N THR A 243 -15.98 -22.60 8.67
CA THR A 243 -15.19 -22.58 7.44
C THR A 243 -13.71 -22.43 7.78
N LYS A 244 -12.97 -23.52 7.69
CA LYS A 244 -11.56 -23.62 8.10
C LYS A 244 -10.58 -23.77 6.94
N ILE A 245 -11.08 -23.74 5.72
CA ILE A 245 -10.29 -23.98 4.51
C ILE A 245 -10.16 -22.68 3.72
N LEU A 246 -8.96 -22.42 3.26
CA LEU A 246 -8.68 -21.49 2.19
C LEU A 246 -8.25 -22.26 0.94
N THR A 247 -8.59 -21.75 -0.24
CA THR A 247 -8.19 -22.32 -1.52
C THR A 247 -7.38 -21.29 -2.29
N ILE A 248 -6.19 -21.68 -2.74
CA ILE A 248 -5.30 -20.79 -3.51
C ILE A 248 -5.94 -20.46 -4.85
N GLY A 249 -6.05 -19.16 -5.16
CA GLY A 249 -6.62 -18.68 -6.40
C GLY A 249 -5.70 -18.90 -7.62
N GLU A 250 -6.29 -18.91 -8.79
CA GLU A 250 -5.59 -18.97 -10.07
C GLU A 250 -5.42 -17.54 -10.64
N GLY A 251 -4.17 -17.15 -10.91
CA GLY A 251 -3.88 -15.84 -11.47
C GLY A 251 -4.06 -14.69 -10.45
N LYS A 252 -4.55 -13.57 -10.93
CA LYS A 252 -4.75 -12.36 -10.11
C LYS A 252 -6.21 -11.94 -10.11
N SER A 253 -6.75 -11.71 -8.92
CA SER A 253 -8.08 -11.12 -8.75
C SER A 253 -8.07 -9.66 -9.19
N LYS A 254 -9.10 -9.27 -9.95
CA LYS A 254 -9.38 -7.87 -10.32
C LYS A 254 -10.43 -7.23 -9.41
N ASP A 255 -10.95 -7.96 -8.43
CA ASP A 255 -12.00 -7.48 -7.53
C ASP A 255 -11.56 -6.27 -6.69
N ASN A 256 -10.26 -6.02 -6.63
CA ASN A 256 -9.64 -4.90 -5.92
C ASN A 256 -9.14 -3.76 -6.81
N LEU A 257 -9.55 -3.70 -8.09
CA LEU A 257 -9.24 -2.54 -8.94
C LEU A 257 -10.06 -1.33 -8.49
N THR A 258 -9.76 -0.85 -7.31
CA THR A 258 -10.38 0.33 -6.69
C THR A 258 -9.29 1.34 -6.34
N MET A 259 -9.67 2.59 -6.18
CA MET A 259 -8.74 3.59 -5.66
C MET A 259 -8.20 3.15 -4.28
N SER A 260 -6.90 3.32 -4.07
CA SER A 260 -6.30 3.01 -2.78
C SER A 260 -6.90 3.88 -1.68
N SER A 261 -7.13 3.30 -0.51
CA SER A 261 -7.81 3.96 0.61
C SER A 261 -7.11 5.21 1.13
N PHE A 262 -5.83 5.37 0.83
CA PHE A 262 -5.02 6.54 1.21
C PHE A 262 -4.91 7.59 0.10
N SER A 263 -5.22 7.24 -1.16
CA SER A 263 -4.99 8.14 -2.29
C SER A 263 -5.87 9.37 -2.21
N SER A 264 -5.27 10.55 -2.28
CA SER A 264 -6.02 11.78 -2.44
C SER A 264 -6.68 11.84 -3.82
N TRP A 265 -7.81 12.51 -3.89
CA TRP A 265 -8.61 12.72 -5.10
C TRP A 265 -9.47 13.98 -4.91
N GLY A 266 -10.10 14.44 -5.97
CA GLY A 266 -11.08 15.54 -5.87
C GLY A 266 -10.79 16.70 -6.79
N CYS A 267 -11.30 17.89 -6.42
CA CYS A 267 -11.20 19.05 -7.27
C CYS A 267 -9.89 19.80 -7.11
N THR A 268 -9.48 20.41 -8.19
CA THR A 268 -8.49 21.49 -8.19
C THR A 268 -9.12 22.78 -7.62
N PRO A 269 -8.33 23.84 -7.32
CA PRO A 269 -8.87 25.16 -6.98
C PRO A 269 -9.83 25.73 -8.01
N SER A 270 -9.66 25.36 -9.28
CA SER A 270 -10.54 25.75 -10.40
C SER A 270 -11.75 24.81 -10.58
N LEU A 271 -12.03 23.93 -9.61
CA LEU A 271 -13.12 22.97 -9.62
C LEU A 271 -13.07 21.90 -10.73
N ASN A 272 -11.91 21.68 -11.33
CA ASN A 272 -11.70 20.55 -12.25
C ASN A 272 -11.41 19.28 -11.43
N LEU A 273 -11.97 18.16 -11.84
CA LEU A 273 -11.68 16.86 -11.23
C LEU A 273 -10.31 16.36 -11.65
N LYS A 274 -9.57 15.81 -10.69
CA LYS A 274 -8.29 15.12 -10.83
C LYS A 274 -8.17 14.01 -9.79
N PRO A 275 -7.35 13.04 -9.99
CA PRO A 275 -6.85 12.51 -11.25
C PRO A 275 -7.92 11.87 -12.03
#